data_6b44269f79cf8866d6bdfc2070d2f4ff
#
_entry.id   6b44269f79cf8866d6bdfc2070d2f4ff
#
_cell.length_a   1.000
_cell.length_b   1.000
_cell.length_c   1.000
_cell.angle_alpha   90.00
_cell.angle_beta   90.00
_cell.angle_gamma   90.00
#
_symmetry.space_group_name_H-M   'P 1'
#
loop_
_entity.id
_entity.type
_entity.pdbx_description
1 polymer ?
#
loop_
_entity_poly.entity_id
_entity_poly.type
_entity_poly.pdbx_seq_one_letter_code
_entity_poly.pdbx_strand_id
1 'polypeptide(L)' 'MNYNYVFLFYDIADEESEIGKNRVNKVFKICKQYLKHHQKSIFRGNITPSNQIKLQNKLKKIID' A
#
# COMPACT_ATOMS: atom_id res chain seq x y z
N MET A 1 -9.09 18.62 12.07
CA MET A 1 -8.80 17.74 10.95
C MET A 1 -8.65 16.33 11.47
N ASN A 2 -9.38 15.38 10.88
CA ASN A 2 -9.38 14.01 11.36
C ASN A 2 -8.42 13.17 10.56
N TYR A 3 -7.44 12.61 11.25
CA TYR A 3 -6.54 11.63 10.67
C TYR A 3 -6.79 10.28 11.32
N ASN A 4 -6.77 9.25 10.51
CA ASN A 4 -6.78 7.88 11.00
C ASN A 4 -5.36 7.35 11.03
N TYR A 5 -4.97 6.73 12.13
CA TYR A 5 -3.71 6.01 12.17
C TYR A 5 -3.96 4.60 11.67
N VAL A 6 -3.26 4.22 10.62
CA VAL A 6 -3.51 2.93 9.95
C VAL A 6 -2.22 2.11 9.84
N PHE A 7 -2.41 0.82 9.91
CA PHE A 7 -1.41 -0.16 9.50
C PHE A 7 -1.90 -0.79 8.20
N LEU A 8 -1.09 -0.73 7.18
CA LEU A 8 -1.37 -1.42 5.95
C LEU A 8 -0.45 -2.62 5.83
N PHE A 9 -1.05 -3.77 5.64
CA PHE A 9 -0.35 -5.03 5.50
C PHE A 9 -0.76 -5.65 4.18
N TYR A 10 0.22 -6.05 3.38
CA TYR A 10 -0.09 -6.71 2.11
C TYR A 10 0.75 -7.95 1.92
N ASP A 11 0.18 -8.90 1.20
CA ASP A 11 0.84 -10.15 0.84
C ASP A 11 0.53 -10.42 -0.62
N ILE A 12 1.56 -10.58 -1.42
CA ILE A 12 1.42 -10.81 -2.85
C ILE A 12 1.93 -12.21 -3.17
N ALA A 13 1.04 -13.04 -3.69
CA ALA A 13 1.41 -14.37 -4.16
C ALA A 13 2.35 -14.21 -5.37
N ASP A 14 3.24 -15.17 -5.55
CA ASP A 14 4.17 -15.18 -6.69
C ASP A 14 5.07 -13.95 -6.75
N GLU A 15 5.44 -13.40 -5.59
CA GLU A 15 6.30 -12.21 -5.55
C GLU A 15 7.65 -12.44 -6.21
N GLU A 16 8.06 -13.69 -6.39
CA GLU A 16 9.30 -14.03 -7.06
C GLU A 16 9.17 -14.04 -8.58
N SER A 17 7.95 -14.12 -9.11
CA SER A 17 7.72 -14.00 -10.53
C SER A 17 7.94 -12.56 -10.99
N GLU A 18 8.17 -12.37 -12.28
CA GLU A 18 8.35 -11.02 -12.83
C GLU A 18 7.10 -10.16 -12.62
N ILE A 19 5.93 -10.74 -12.82
CA ILE A 19 4.66 -10.05 -12.60
C ILE A 19 4.49 -9.70 -11.13
N GLY A 20 4.81 -10.63 -10.25
CA GLY A 20 4.74 -10.40 -8.81
C GLY A 20 5.68 -9.30 -8.34
N LYS A 21 6.91 -9.29 -8.84
CA LYS A 21 7.88 -8.23 -8.52
C LYS A 21 7.39 -6.87 -8.96
N ASN A 22 6.78 -6.78 -10.13
CA ASN A 22 6.21 -5.52 -10.61
C ASN A 22 5.07 -5.05 -9.72
N ARG A 23 4.21 -5.97 -9.27
CA ARG A 23 3.13 -5.64 -8.34
C ARG A 23 3.66 -5.13 -7.01
N VAL A 24 4.66 -5.81 -6.46
CA VAL A 24 5.29 -5.38 -5.20
C VAL A 24 5.85 -3.97 -5.34
N ASN A 25 6.55 -3.69 -6.42
CA ASN A 25 7.13 -2.38 -6.67
C ASN A 25 6.06 -1.30 -6.78
N LYS A 26 4.97 -1.59 -7.48
CA LYS A 26 3.87 -0.64 -7.63
C LYS A 26 3.18 -0.37 -6.29
N VAL A 27 2.90 -1.42 -5.53
CA VAL A 27 2.31 -1.28 -4.20
C VAL A 27 3.22 -0.45 -3.30
N PHE A 28 4.51 -0.75 -3.31
CA PHE A 28 5.49 -0.01 -2.51
C PHE A 28 5.48 1.47 -2.85
N LYS A 29 5.54 1.81 -4.12
CA LYS A 29 5.55 3.21 -4.57
C LYS A 29 4.28 3.94 -4.15
N ILE A 30 3.12 3.30 -4.30
CA ILE A 30 1.85 3.92 -3.94
C ILE A 30 1.74 4.10 -2.43
N CYS A 31 2.05 3.08 -1.67
CA CYS A 31 1.97 3.16 -0.22
C CYS A 31 2.91 4.21 0.34
N LYS A 32 4.09 4.35 -0.24
CA LYS A 32 5.07 5.33 0.19
C LYS A 32 4.62 6.78 0.00
N GLN A 33 3.69 7.02 -0.91
CA GLN A 33 3.11 8.35 -1.12
C GLN A 33 2.20 8.77 0.02
N TYR A 34 1.60 7.82 0.71
CA TYR A 34 0.59 8.09 1.74
C TYR A 34 1.03 7.71 3.13
N LEU A 35 1.86 6.69 3.24
CA LEU A 35 2.22 6.09 4.53
C LEU A 35 3.73 5.97 4.63
N LYS A 36 4.19 5.67 5.85
CA LYS A 36 5.60 5.45 6.12
C LYS A 36 5.91 3.95 6.08
N HIS A 37 6.94 3.58 5.36
CA HIS A 37 7.39 2.19 5.30
C HIS A 37 7.97 1.79 6.66
N HIS A 38 7.47 0.68 7.18
CA HIS A 38 7.91 0.17 8.48
C HIS A 38 8.78 -1.07 8.32
N GLN A 39 8.24 -2.09 7.67
CA GLN A 39 8.95 -3.32 7.36
C GLN A 39 8.49 -3.79 5.98
N LYS A 40 9.13 -4.84 5.47
CA LYS A 40 8.90 -5.43 4.14
C LYS A 40 7.54 -5.10 3.50
N SER A 41 6.47 -5.59 4.10
CA SER A 41 5.13 -5.44 3.56
C SER A 41 4.18 -4.70 4.50
N ILE A 42 4.76 -3.93 5.43
CA ILE A 42 3.99 -3.19 6.42
C ILE A 42 4.26 -1.70 6.26
N PHE A 43 3.19 -0.94 6.08
CA PHE A 43 3.22 0.51 6.08
C PHE A 43 2.34 1.02 7.19
N ARG A 44 2.71 2.14 7.77
CA ARG A 44 1.92 2.75 8.84
C ARG A 44 2.00 4.26 8.76
N GLY A 45 1.04 4.91 9.38
CA GLY A 45 1.04 6.36 9.47
C GLY A 45 -0.34 6.94 9.62
N ASN A 46 -0.36 8.26 9.71
CA ASN A 46 -1.61 9.01 9.76
C ASN A 46 -2.05 9.35 8.35
N ILE A 47 -3.31 9.10 8.06
CA ILE A 47 -3.86 9.36 6.75
C ILE A 47 -5.28 9.90 6.89
N THR A 48 -5.64 10.85 6.04
CA THR A 48 -7.01 11.35 6.02
C THR A 48 -7.95 10.31 5.43
N PRO A 49 -9.24 10.32 5.81
CA PRO A 49 -10.20 9.39 5.21
C PRO A 49 -10.25 9.46 3.68
N SER A 50 -10.15 10.67 3.13
CA SER A 50 -10.13 10.84 1.67
C SER A 50 -8.95 10.14 1.03
N ASN A 51 -7.77 10.31 1.59
CA ASN A 51 -6.57 9.69 1.06
C ASN A 51 -6.58 8.17 1.27
N GLN A 52 -7.19 7.72 2.37
CA GLN A 52 -7.34 6.29 2.61
C GLN A 52 -8.18 5.63 1.52
N ILE A 53 -9.25 6.26 1.11
CA ILE A 53 -10.09 5.76 0.01
C ILE A 53 -9.30 5.73 -1.29
N LYS A 54 -8.56 6.81 -1.58
CA LYS A 54 -7.74 6.87 -2.78
C LYS A 54 -6.68 5.78 -2.81
N LEU A 55 -6.03 5.56 -1.67
CA LEU A 55 -5.04 4.52 -1.54
C LEU A 55 -5.64 3.14 -1.79
N GLN A 56 -6.76 2.85 -1.16
CA GLN A 56 -7.45 1.57 -1.36
C GLN A 56 -7.83 1.33 -2.82
N ASN A 57 -8.34 2.36 -3.49
CA ASN A 57 -8.73 2.24 -4.89
C ASN A 57 -7.53 1.96 -5.79
N LYS A 58 -6.42 2.64 -5.53
CA LYS A 58 -5.19 2.41 -6.29
C LYS A 58 -4.65 0.99 -6.08
N LEU A 59 -4.69 0.50 -4.85
CA LEU A 59 -4.22 -0.84 -4.54
C LEU A 59 -5.09 -1.91 -5.18
N LYS A 60 -6.41 -1.70 -5.20
CA LYS A 60 -7.34 -2.64 -5.84
C LYS A 60 -7.01 -2.85 -7.31
N LYS A 61 -6.60 -1.80 -8.01
CA LYS A 61 -6.25 -1.88 -9.42
C LYS A 61 -5.01 -2.73 -9.67
N ILE A 62 -4.14 -2.83 -8.68
CA ILE A 62 -2.90 -3.57 -8.81
C ILE A 62 -3.10 -5.03 -8.39
N ILE A 63 -3.84 -5.23 -7.30
CA ILE A 63 -3.93 -6.54 -6.65
C ILE A 63 -5.00 -7.43 -7.30
N ASP A 64 -6.01 -6.84 -7.87
CA ASP A 64 -7.03 -7.62 -8.57
C ASP A 64 -6.45 -8.18 -9.89
#